data_74fe8861f42f730468e6705ca59f2d6a
#
_entry.id   74fe8861f42f730468e6705ca59f2d6a
#
_cell.length_a   1.000
_cell.length_b   1.000
_cell.length_c   1.000
_cell.angle_alpha   90.00
_cell.angle_beta   90.00
_cell.angle_gamma   90.00
#
_symmetry.space_group_name_H-M   'P 1'
#
loop_
_entity.id
_entity.type
_entity.pdbx_description
1 polymer ?
#
loop_
_entity_poly.entity_id
_entity_poly.type
_entity_poly.pdbx_seq_one_letter_code
_entity_poly.pdbx_strand_id
1 'polypeptide(L)'
;VLMPKVTKMAVKNTPPSEFTALFIKVGRLQFLLISFIVSAFVAFGRQFIALWAGAGYEDAYYVALLVMIPVTVPLIQNTGLNILYAMNKHQFRSAVYLCIAVLNAGLTFWWVEEYGIIGAAMATCIAYVVGNILIINWYYYKKIGIDIPLFWKNILHMCPVMLVMGTVGWFILDALHI
;
A
#
# COMPACT_ATOMS: atom_id res chain seq x y z
N VAL A 1 -12.15 6.94 14.88
CA VAL A 1 -13.14 5.95 15.39
C VAL A 1 -12.47 4.59 15.70
N LEU A 2 -11.38 4.20 15.03
CA LEU A 2 -10.71 2.89 15.27
C LEU A 2 -9.81 2.91 16.53
N MET A 3 -9.11 4.01 16.77
CA MET A 3 -8.14 4.13 17.86
C MET A 3 -8.74 3.81 19.26
N PRO A 4 -9.89 4.37 19.68
CA PRO A 4 -10.50 4.05 20.99
C PRO A 4 -10.83 2.56 21.13
N LYS A 5 -11.29 1.91 20.04
CA LYS A 5 -11.59 0.47 20.05
C LYS A 5 -10.33 -0.34 20.27
N VAL A 6 -9.27 -0.06 19.53
CA VAL A 6 -8.00 -0.76 19.61
C VAL A 6 -7.32 -0.57 20.97
N THR A 7 -7.35 0.66 21.51
CA THR A 7 -6.85 0.97 22.86
C THR A 7 -7.61 0.17 23.93
N LYS A 8 -8.94 0.09 23.83
CA LYS A 8 -9.75 -0.70 24.76
C LYS A 8 -9.42 -2.19 24.68
N MET A 9 -9.16 -2.72 23.49
CA MET A 9 -8.72 -4.10 23.30
C MET A 9 -7.33 -4.33 23.92
N ALA A 10 -6.39 -3.41 23.73
CA ALA A 10 -5.05 -3.51 24.30
C ALA A 10 -5.06 -3.50 25.82
N VAL A 11 -5.84 -2.60 26.45
CA VAL A 11 -5.97 -2.51 27.92
C VAL A 11 -6.62 -3.78 28.50
N LYS A 12 -7.55 -4.39 27.78
CA LYS A 12 -8.22 -5.66 28.21
C LYS A 12 -7.38 -6.92 28.00
N ASN A 13 -6.13 -6.79 27.54
CA ASN A 13 -5.29 -7.93 27.16
C ASN A 13 -5.99 -8.92 26.21
N THR A 14 -6.71 -8.37 25.23
CA THR A 14 -7.46 -9.16 24.25
C THR A 14 -6.52 -10.10 23.48
N PRO A 15 -6.93 -11.34 23.18
CA PRO A 15 -6.08 -12.29 22.47
C PRO A 15 -5.69 -11.80 21.06
N PRO A 16 -4.51 -12.17 20.56
CA PRO A 16 -4.01 -11.74 19.23
C PRO A 16 -4.95 -12.08 18.07
N SER A 17 -5.77 -13.12 18.21
CA SER A 17 -6.76 -13.53 17.20
C SER A 17 -7.81 -12.45 16.93
N GLU A 18 -8.25 -11.73 17.95
CA GLU A 18 -9.22 -10.64 17.79
C GLU A 18 -8.58 -9.41 17.09
N PHE A 19 -7.31 -9.12 17.41
CA PHE A 19 -6.56 -8.08 16.66
C PHE A 19 -6.41 -8.48 15.19
N THR A 20 -6.14 -9.75 14.90
CA THR A 20 -6.08 -10.30 13.54
C THR A 20 -7.42 -10.15 12.84
N ALA A 21 -8.53 -10.51 13.48
CA ALA A 21 -9.87 -10.37 12.90
C ALA A 21 -10.22 -8.91 12.57
N LEU A 22 -9.89 -7.97 13.47
CA LEU A 22 -10.08 -6.54 13.22
C LEU A 22 -9.19 -6.04 12.08
N PHE A 23 -7.93 -6.46 12.06
CA PHE A 23 -6.95 -6.12 11.03
C PHE A 23 -7.41 -6.57 9.64
N ILE A 24 -7.90 -7.81 9.52
CA ILE A 24 -8.45 -8.36 8.27
C ILE A 24 -9.72 -7.61 7.88
N LYS A 25 -10.66 -7.40 8.80
CA LYS A 25 -11.93 -6.73 8.51
C LYS A 25 -11.74 -5.33 7.93
N VAL A 26 -10.90 -4.53 8.58
CA VAL A 26 -10.64 -3.15 8.15
C VAL A 26 -9.76 -3.13 6.89
N GLY A 27 -8.74 -3.99 6.84
CA GLY A 27 -7.86 -4.11 5.67
C GLY A 27 -8.61 -4.49 4.40
N ARG A 28 -9.60 -5.39 4.47
CA ARG A 28 -10.47 -5.74 3.34
C ARG A 28 -11.27 -4.54 2.83
N LEU A 29 -11.87 -3.75 3.73
CA LEU A 29 -12.60 -2.54 3.36
C LEU A 29 -11.67 -1.51 2.69
N GLN A 30 -10.51 -1.28 3.29
CA GLN A 30 -9.50 -0.39 2.73
C GLN A 30 -9.00 -0.88 1.37
N PHE A 31 -8.77 -2.20 1.23
CA PHE A 31 -8.37 -2.79 -0.04
C PHE A 31 -9.40 -2.58 -1.14
N LEU A 32 -10.70 -2.73 -0.86
CA LEU A 32 -11.76 -2.46 -1.84
C LEU A 32 -11.71 -1.00 -2.34
N LEU A 33 -11.59 -0.05 -1.42
CA LEU A 33 -11.53 1.37 -1.79
C LEU A 33 -10.27 1.71 -2.59
N ILE A 34 -9.11 1.23 -2.14
CA ILE A 34 -7.83 1.51 -2.80
C ILE A 34 -7.75 0.79 -4.14
N SER A 35 -8.23 -0.46 -4.22
CA SER A 35 -8.25 -1.21 -5.48
C SER A 35 -9.12 -0.54 -6.54
N PHE A 36 -10.24 0.07 -6.13
CA PHE A 36 -11.06 0.87 -7.03
C PHE A 36 -10.27 2.08 -7.57
N ILE A 37 -9.59 2.82 -6.71
CA ILE A 37 -8.78 3.99 -7.11
C ILE A 37 -7.63 3.56 -8.04
N VAL A 38 -6.91 2.50 -7.69
CA VAL A 38 -5.80 1.98 -8.52
C VAL A 38 -6.31 1.49 -9.87
N SER A 39 -7.43 0.75 -9.90
CA SER A 39 -8.03 0.27 -11.16
C SER A 39 -8.50 1.41 -12.04
N ALA A 40 -9.14 2.43 -11.46
CA ALA A 40 -9.52 3.64 -12.19
C ALA A 40 -8.30 4.38 -12.75
N PHE A 41 -7.20 4.47 -11.98
CA PHE A 41 -5.96 5.09 -12.45
C PHE A 41 -5.29 4.25 -13.55
N VAL A 42 -5.30 2.93 -13.46
CA VAL A 42 -4.79 2.05 -14.52
C VAL A 42 -5.57 2.25 -15.81
N ALA A 43 -6.91 2.38 -15.74
CA ALA A 43 -7.77 2.55 -16.90
C ALA A 43 -7.68 3.97 -17.52
N PHE A 44 -7.75 5.00 -16.71
CA PHE A 44 -7.90 6.40 -17.14
C PHE A 44 -6.69 7.30 -16.88
N GLY A 45 -5.65 6.79 -16.21
CA GLY A 45 -4.52 7.60 -15.74
C GLY A 45 -3.72 8.27 -16.85
N ARG A 46 -3.59 7.62 -18.02
CA ARG A 46 -2.89 8.24 -19.16
C ARG A 46 -3.66 9.45 -19.69
N GLN A 47 -4.97 9.30 -19.89
CA GLN A 47 -5.83 10.40 -20.36
C GLN A 47 -5.89 11.52 -19.33
N PHE A 48 -5.98 11.16 -18.05
CA PHE A 48 -5.96 12.12 -16.95
C PHE A 48 -4.68 12.95 -16.95
N ILE A 49 -3.52 12.30 -17.07
CA ILE A 49 -2.21 13.00 -17.11
C ILE A 49 -2.08 13.88 -18.34
N ALA A 50 -2.47 13.37 -19.51
CA ALA A 50 -2.43 14.16 -20.75
C ALA A 50 -3.32 15.42 -20.67
N LEU A 51 -4.51 15.29 -20.05
CA LEU A 51 -5.43 16.40 -19.89
C LEU A 51 -4.97 17.41 -18.84
N TRP A 52 -4.40 16.93 -17.72
CA TRP A 52 -4.05 17.76 -16.56
C TRP A 52 -2.64 18.35 -16.64
N ALA A 53 -1.65 17.55 -17.04
CA ALA A 53 -0.24 17.96 -17.10
C ALA A 53 0.19 18.37 -18.52
N GLY A 54 -0.54 17.93 -19.54
CA GLY A 54 -0.24 18.23 -20.95
C GLY A 54 0.73 17.22 -21.60
N ALA A 55 1.04 17.46 -22.87
CA ALA A 55 1.97 16.65 -23.63
C ALA A 55 3.39 16.74 -23.07
N GLY A 56 4.11 15.62 -23.03
CA GLY A 56 5.48 15.53 -22.51
C GLY A 56 5.60 14.99 -21.09
N TYR A 57 4.48 14.68 -20.41
CA TYR A 57 4.46 14.07 -19.08
C TYR A 57 4.01 12.60 -19.08
N GLU A 58 4.19 11.89 -20.20
CA GLU A 58 3.74 10.50 -20.36
C GLU A 58 4.37 9.54 -19.34
N ASP A 59 5.63 9.77 -18.99
CA ASP A 59 6.34 8.97 -17.99
C ASP A 59 5.72 9.09 -16.59
N ALA A 60 5.02 10.17 -16.29
CA ALA A 60 4.35 10.34 -15.00
C ALA A 60 3.31 9.26 -14.70
N TYR A 61 2.71 8.66 -15.72
CA TYR A 61 1.81 7.51 -15.57
C TYR A 61 2.53 6.30 -14.96
N TYR A 62 3.69 5.96 -15.50
CA TYR A 62 4.48 4.82 -15.01
C TYR A 62 5.06 5.09 -13.63
N VAL A 63 5.54 6.31 -13.40
CA VAL A 63 6.01 6.76 -12.08
C VAL A 63 4.91 6.63 -11.02
N ALA A 64 3.70 7.10 -11.34
CA ALA A 64 2.57 7.01 -10.43
C ALA A 64 2.22 5.54 -10.11
N LEU A 65 2.16 4.65 -11.10
CA LEU A 65 1.89 3.23 -10.88
C LEU A 65 2.97 2.57 -10.02
N LEU A 66 4.25 2.83 -10.30
CA LEU A 66 5.38 2.28 -9.54
C LEU A 66 5.31 2.67 -8.06
N VAL A 67 4.76 3.83 -7.74
CA VAL A 67 4.60 4.29 -6.35
C VAL A 67 3.26 3.84 -5.75
N MET A 68 2.16 3.91 -6.49
CA MET A 68 0.81 3.58 -5.99
C MET A 68 0.70 2.11 -5.55
N ILE A 69 1.28 1.18 -6.34
CA ILE A 69 1.16 -0.25 -6.05
C ILE A 69 1.79 -0.61 -4.68
N PRO A 70 3.07 -0.32 -4.39
CA PRO A 70 3.65 -0.66 -3.10
C PRO A 70 3.08 0.15 -1.93
N VAL A 71 2.64 1.39 -2.15
CA VAL A 71 1.99 2.22 -1.12
C VAL A 71 0.62 1.66 -0.71
N THR A 72 -0.04 0.88 -1.57
CA THR A 72 -1.28 0.17 -1.20
C THR A 72 -1.10 -0.67 0.07
N VAL A 73 0.06 -1.32 0.26
CA VAL A 73 0.31 -2.20 1.41
C VAL A 73 0.21 -1.48 2.75
N PRO A 74 0.97 -0.40 3.03
CA PRO A 74 0.83 0.32 4.28
C PRO A 74 -0.56 0.96 4.46
N LEU A 75 -1.26 1.30 3.39
CA LEU A 75 -2.61 1.84 3.45
C LEU A 75 -3.63 0.80 3.93
N ILE A 76 -3.62 -0.40 3.37
CA ILE A 76 -4.53 -1.48 3.80
C ILE A 76 -4.18 -2.04 5.19
N GLN A 77 -2.96 -1.80 5.66
CA GLN A 77 -2.46 -2.20 6.97
C GLN A 77 -2.47 -1.06 8.00
N ASN A 78 -3.14 0.05 7.71
CA ASN A 78 -3.17 1.22 8.61
C ASN A 78 -3.73 0.90 10.01
N THR A 79 -4.60 -0.10 10.14
CA THR A 79 -5.05 -0.61 11.44
C THR A 79 -3.89 -1.10 12.30
N GLY A 80 -2.83 -1.66 11.71
CA GLY A 80 -1.63 -2.08 12.42
C GLY A 80 -0.91 -0.92 13.10
N LEU A 81 -0.92 0.26 12.50
CA LEU A 81 -0.38 1.46 13.13
C LEU A 81 -1.13 1.79 14.43
N ASN A 82 -2.46 1.75 14.40
CA ASN A 82 -3.28 1.98 15.59
C ASN A 82 -3.00 0.94 16.68
N ILE A 83 -2.77 -0.32 16.30
CA ILE A 83 -2.40 -1.40 17.24
C ILE A 83 -1.02 -1.11 17.86
N LEU A 84 -0.04 -0.69 17.07
CA LEU A 84 1.30 -0.34 17.58
C LEU A 84 1.23 0.83 18.58
N TYR A 85 0.43 1.87 18.29
CA TYR A 85 0.25 2.98 19.21
C TYR A 85 -0.42 2.53 20.52
N ALA A 86 -1.48 1.75 20.43
CA ALA A 86 -2.19 1.24 21.62
C ALA A 86 -1.31 0.34 22.49
N MET A 87 -0.37 -0.38 21.89
CA MET A 87 0.60 -1.25 22.58
C MET A 87 1.91 -0.53 22.95
N ASN A 88 2.04 0.78 22.70
CA ASN A 88 3.26 1.57 22.89
C ASN A 88 4.51 0.99 22.17
N LYS A 89 4.31 0.38 20.99
CA LYS A 89 5.35 -0.26 20.16
C LYS A 89 5.61 0.47 18.83
N HIS A 90 5.20 1.73 18.73
CA HIS A 90 5.32 2.52 17.50
C HIS A 90 6.76 2.90 17.14
N GLN A 91 7.69 2.92 18.11
CA GLN A 91 9.10 3.28 17.91
C GLN A 91 9.78 2.43 16.83
N PHE A 92 9.50 1.12 16.80
CA PHE A 92 10.05 0.23 15.78
C PHE A 92 9.65 0.66 14.37
N ARG A 93 8.37 1.02 14.18
CA ARG A 93 7.88 1.49 12.88
C ARG A 93 8.59 2.79 12.46
N SER A 94 8.79 3.73 13.38
CA SER A 94 9.52 4.97 13.10
C SER A 94 10.95 4.70 12.64
N ALA A 95 11.65 3.77 13.31
CA ALA A 95 13.00 3.36 12.91
C ALA A 95 13.01 2.71 11.50
N VAL A 96 12.04 1.84 11.19
CA VAL A 96 11.90 1.24 9.86
C VAL A 96 11.66 2.31 8.79
N TYR A 97 10.80 3.30 9.05
CA TYR A 97 10.56 4.39 8.09
C TYR A 97 11.80 5.27 7.87
N LEU A 98 12.63 5.47 8.90
CA LEU A 98 13.92 6.12 8.73
C LEU A 98 14.85 5.29 7.81
N CYS A 99 14.91 3.97 8.01
CA CYS A 99 15.67 3.08 7.13
C CYS A 99 15.14 3.09 5.69
N ILE A 100 13.80 3.10 5.51
CA ILE A 100 13.17 3.25 4.18
C ILE A 100 13.63 4.56 3.52
N ALA A 101 13.62 5.67 4.25
CA ALA A 101 14.02 6.96 3.73
C ALA A 101 15.51 6.99 3.30
N VAL A 102 16.40 6.44 4.12
CA VAL A 102 17.83 6.34 3.80
C VAL A 102 18.07 5.42 2.58
N LEU A 103 17.42 4.25 2.56
CA LEU A 103 17.51 3.31 1.43
C LEU A 103 17.00 3.95 0.14
N ASN A 104 15.85 4.63 0.21
CA ASN A 104 15.28 5.33 -0.94
C ASN A 104 16.22 6.44 -1.45
N ALA A 105 16.75 7.27 -0.57
CA ALA A 105 17.69 8.32 -0.96
C ALA A 105 18.95 7.76 -1.63
N GLY A 106 19.53 6.68 -1.07
CA GLY A 106 20.70 6.03 -1.64
C GLY A 106 20.45 5.42 -3.01
N LEU A 107 19.35 4.69 -3.17
CA LEU A 107 18.98 4.09 -4.46
C LEU A 107 18.61 5.16 -5.50
N THR A 108 17.91 6.21 -5.08
CA THR A 108 17.55 7.33 -5.96
C THR A 108 18.79 8.02 -6.49
N PHE A 109 19.80 8.28 -5.63
CA PHE A 109 21.04 8.92 -6.03
C PHE A 109 21.77 8.14 -7.14
N TRP A 110 21.75 6.79 -7.08
CA TRP A 110 22.41 5.96 -8.09
C TRP A 110 21.60 5.81 -9.38
N TRP A 111 20.26 5.70 -9.27
CA TRP A 111 19.42 5.37 -10.43
C TRP A 111 18.86 6.56 -11.16
N VAL A 112 18.87 7.74 -10.54
CA VAL A 112 18.36 8.94 -11.20
C VAL A 112 19.25 9.38 -12.37
N GLU A 113 20.56 9.17 -12.29
CA GLU A 113 21.48 9.51 -13.36
C GLU A 113 21.28 8.63 -14.61
N GLU A 114 20.91 7.36 -14.43
CA GLU A 114 20.76 6.40 -15.51
C GLU A 114 19.33 6.31 -16.06
N TYR A 115 18.33 6.33 -15.16
CA TYR A 115 16.92 6.10 -15.50
C TYR A 115 16.03 7.32 -15.26
N GLY A 116 16.59 8.46 -14.90
CA GLY A 116 15.84 9.69 -14.66
C GLY A 116 14.77 9.52 -13.57
N ILE A 117 13.58 10.09 -13.82
CA ILE A 117 12.45 10.08 -12.89
C ILE A 117 11.92 8.66 -12.62
N ILE A 118 12.02 7.76 -13.59
CA ILE A 118 11.62 6.35 -13.42
C ILE A 118 12.55 5.66 -12.41
N GLY A 119 13.86 5.96 -12.43
CA GLY A 119 14.82 5.45 -11.45
C GLY A 119 14.48 5.85 -10.02
N ALA A 120 14.06 7.09 -9.79
CA ALA A 120 13.60 7.55 -8.48
C ALA A 120 12.32 6.82 -8.02
N ALA A 121 11.39 6.56 -8.95
CA ALA A 121 10.18 5.81 -8.65
C ALA A 121 10.47 4.34 -8.31
N MET A 122 11.39 3.70 -9.04
CA MET A 122 11.86 2.34 -8.75
C MET A 122 12.53 2.25 -7.38
N ALA A 123 13.37 3.21 -7.02
CA ALA A 123 14.01 3.30 -5.71
C ALA A 123 12.95 3.37 -4.59
N THR A 124 11.93 4.20 -4.77
CA THR A 124 10.81 4.32 -3.85
C THR A 124 10.03 3.00 -3.75
N CYS A 125 9.72 2.36 -4.86
CA CYS A 125 9.04 1.06 -4.91
C CYS A 125 9.80 0.02 -4.08
N ILE A 126 11.10 -0.15 -4.32
CA ILE A 126 11.92 -1.13 -3.61
C ILE A 126 12.01 -0.80 -2.11
N ALA A 127 12.25 0.46 -1.75
CA ALA A 127 12.32 0.87 -0.35
C ALA A 127 11.01 0.56 0.40
N TYR A 128 9.85 0.79 -0.23
CA TYR A 128 8.54 0.44 0.35
C TYR A 128 8.30 -1.06 0.44
N VAL A 129 8.70 -1.83 -0.57
CA VAL A 129 8.60 -3.30 -0.56
C VAL A 129 9.43 -3.86 0.60
N VAL A 130 10.70 -3.48 0.70
CA VAL A 130 11.58 -3.95 1.77
C VAL A 130 11.05 -3.54 3.14
N GLY A 131 10.71 -2.27 3.33
CA GLY A 131 10.28 -1.77 4.63
C GLY A 131 8.90 -2.26 5.06
N ASN A 132 7.89 -2.13 4.21
CA ASN A 132 6.50 -2.42 4.59
C ASN A 132 6.12 -3.89 4.36
N ILE A 133 6.52 -4.50 3.24
CA ILE A 133 6.12 -5.88 2.95
C ILE A 133 7.00 -6.88 3.72
N LEU A 134 8.31 -6.64 3.82
CA LEU A 134 9.19 -7.58 4.51
C LEU A 134 9.29 -7.25 6.01
N ILE A 135 9.85 -6.10 6.37
CA ILE A 135 10.23 -5.80 7.76
C ILE A 135 9.00 -5.58 8.65
N ILE A 136 8.04 -4.75 8.24
CA ILE A 136 6.86 -4.45 9.07
C ILE A 136 5.94 -5.66 9.18
N ASN A 137 5.72 -6.44 8.13
CA ASN A 137 4.92 -7.66 8.19
C ASN A 137 5.57 -8.74 9.08
N TRP A 138 6.90 -8.87 9.01
CA TRP A 138 7.63 -9.76 9.93
C TRP A 138 7.43 -9.32 11.39
N TYR A 139 7.48 -8.02 11.66
CA TYR A 139 7.27 -7.48 13.01
C TYR A 139 5.84 -7.73 13.51
N TYR A 140 4.83 -7.49 12.68
CA TYR A 140 3.43 -7.77 13.02
C TYR A 140 3.23 -9.25 13.35
N TYR A 141 3.83 -10.14 12.55
CA TYR A 141 3.72 -11.58 12.77
C TYR A 141 4.44 -12.04 14.04
N LYS A 142 5.72 -11.71 14.21
CA LYS A 142 6.57 -12.22 15.29
C LYS A 142 6.40 -11.51 16.62
N LYS A 143 6.16 -10.21 16.64
CA LYS A 143 6.20 -9.38 17.86
C LYS A 143 4.81 -8.92 18.34
N ILE A 144 3.85 -8.84 17.44
CA ILE A 144 2.47 -8.43 17.77
C ILE A 144 1.54 -9.65 17.82
N GLY A 145 1.85 -10.71 17.06
CA GLY A 145 1.05 -11.93 16.99
C GLY A 145 -0.12 -11.83 16.01
N ILE A 146 -0.08 -10.86 15.07
CA ILE A 146 -1.07 -10.76 13.99
C ILE A 146 -0.76 -11.84 12.94
N ASP A 147 -1.76 -12.62 12.57
CA ASP A 147 -1.63 -13.64 11.51
C ASP A 147 -1.57 -12.97 10.12
N ILE A 148 -0.37 -12.57 9.72
CA ILE A 148 -0.11 -11.94 8.42
C ILE A 148 -0.36 -12.89 7.24
N PRO A 149 0.01 -14.19 7.27
CA PRO A 149 -0.38 -15.13 6.22
C PRO A 149 -1.90 -15.18 5.99
N LEU A 150 -2.69 -15.24 7.07
CA LEU A 150 -4.14 -15.24 6.98
C LEU A 150 -4.67 -13.91 6.40
N PHE A 151 -4.07 -12.78 6.78
CA PHE A 151 -4.41 -11.47 6.21
C PHE A 151 -4.20 -11.46 4.70
N TRP A 152 -3.01 -11.83 4.22
CA TRP A 152 -2.70 -11.83 2.79
C TRP A 152 -3.58 -12.81 2.01
N LYS A 153 -3.88 -13.99 2.57
CA LYS A 153 -4.83 -14.94 1.97
C LYS A 153 -6.20 -14.28 1.74
N ASN A 154 -6.71 -13.53 2.72
CA ASN A 154 -7.98 -12.82 2.61
C ASN A 154 -7.95 -11.67 1.58
N ILE A 155 -6.83 -10.95 1.49
CA ILE A 155 -6.66 -9.86 0.50
C ILE A 155 -6.55 -10.44 -0.92
N LEU A 156 -5.73 -11.47 -1.12
CA LEU A 156 -5.56 -12.12 -2.43
C LEU A 156 -6.86 -12.71 -2.98
N HIS A 157 -7.76 -13.21 -2.11
CA HIS A 157 -9.09 -13.68 -2.53
C HIS A 157 -9.96 -12.56 -3.13
N MET A 158 -9.62 -11.30 -2.88
CA MET A 158 -10.34 -10.14 -3.41
C MET A 158 -9.71 -9.60 -4.71
N CYS A 159 -8.49 -10.02 -5.08
CA CYS A 159 -7.82 -9.59 -6.31
C CYS A 159 -8.61 -9.85 -7.59
N PRO A 160 -9.38 -10.96 -7.77
CA PRO A 160 -10.22 -11.16 -8.94
C PRO A 160 -11.23 -10.03 -9.17
N VAL A 161 -11.77 -9.43 -8.11
CA VAL A 161 -12.67 -8.27 -8.20
C VAL A 161 -11.96 -7.07 -8.84
N MET A 162 -10.71 -6.85 -8.48
CA MET A 162 -9.87 -5.78 -9.03
C MET A 162 -9.61 -5.99 -10.54
N LEU A 163 -9.33 -7.24 -10.95
CA LEU A 163 -9.14 -7.58 -12.36
C LEU A 163 -10.41 -7.37 -13.17
N VAL A 164 -11.55 -7.79 -12.65
CA VAL A 164 -12.86 -7.57 -13.31
C VAL A 164 -13.16 -6.07 -13.46
N MET A 165 -12.92 -5.27 -12.42
CA MET A 165 -13.12 -3.81 -12.49
C MET A 165 -12.17 -3.15 -13.50
N GLY A 166 -10.91 -3.59 -13.55
CA GLY A 166 -9.92 -3.10 -14.52
C GLY A 166 -10.30 -3.44 -15.97
N THR A 167 -10.73 -4.68 -16.22
CA THR A 167 -11.15 -5.12 -17.56
C THR A 167 -12.44 -4.43 -18.02
N VAL A 168 -13.42 -4.28 -17.14
CA VAL A 168 -14.66 -3.52 -17.45
C VAL A 168 -14.33 -2.07 -17.78
N GLY A 169 -13.45 -1.43 -17.00
CA GLY A 169 -13.00 -0.07 -17.29
C GLY A 169 -12.31 0.05 -18.65
N TRP A 170 -11.46 -0.91 -18.99
CA TRP A 170 -10.79 -0.95 -20.29
C TRP A 170 -11.78 -1.14 -21.47
N PHE A 171 -12.74 -2.05 -21.33
CA PHE A 171 -13.80 -2.23 -22.35
C PHE A 171 -14.67 -0.99 -22.54
N ILE A 172 -14.96 -0.25 -21.47
CA ILE A 172 -15.72 1.00 -21.56
C ILE A 172 -14.92 2.06 -22.34
N LEU A 173 -13.62 2.16 -22.11
CA LEU A 173 -12.74 3.06 -22.87
C LEU A 173 -12.68 2.71 -24.35
N ASP A 174 -12.49 1.44 -24.65
CA ASP A 174 -12.44 0.93 -26.02
C ASP A 174 -13.76 1.17 -26.76
N ALA A 175 -14.90 0.95 -26.10
CA ALA A 175 -16.23 1.19 -26.65
C ALA A 175 -16.56 2.69 -26.86
N LEU A 176 -15.95 3.59 -26.07
CA LEU A 176 -16.15 5.03 -26.18
C LEU A 176 -15.16 5.70 -27.13
N HIS A 177 -14.23 4.94 -27.76
CA HIS A 177 -13.16 5.46 -28.62
C HIS A 177 -12.35 6.60 -27.99
N ILE A 178 -12.09 6.52 -26.67
CA ILE A 178 -11.32 7.54 -25.90
C ILE A 178 -9.93 7.03 -25.60
#